data_9d7bd02c61715e350f67edff91d76d45
#
_entry.id   9d7bd02c61715e350f67edff91d76d45
#
_cell.length_a   1.000
_cell.length_b   1.000
_cell.length_c   1.000
_cell.angle_alpha   90.00
_cell.angle_beta   90.00
_cell.angle_gamma   90.00
#
_symmetry.space_group_name_H-M   'P 1'
#
loop_
_entity.id
_entity.type
_entity.pdbx_description
1 polymer ?
#
loop_
_entity_poly.entity_id
_entity_poly.type
_entity_poly.pdbx_seq_one_letter_code
_entity_poly.pdbx_strand_id
1 'polypeptide(L)'
;MSDIIKILIVDDNPAIADTLADILEVKGFTVHAAASGAEALQILKEAPVDILLTDVKMPGMNGLELYRETRKLYPRLITIFMTAYSADELIQQGMAEGVKTILDKPLDMNFLVRLLSAYRRTIAEAGKMAAE
;
A
#
# COMPACT_ATOMS: atom_id res chain seq x y z
N MET A 1 -14.61 5.88 17.73
CA MET A 1 -14.05 4.95 16.73
C MET A 1 -13.66 5.69 15.51
N SER A 2 -12.49 5.40 15.03
CA SER A 2 -11.94 6.11 13.89
C SER A 2 -12.22 5.35 12.60
N ASP A 3 -12.79 6.04 11.61
CA ASP A 3 -12.91 5.53 10.25
C ASP A 3 -11.71 5.93 9.40
N ILE A 4 -10.65 6.41 10.05
CA ILE A 4 -9.45 6.85 9.34
C ILE A 4 -8.68 5.64 8.82
N ILE A 5 -8.46 5.62 7.52
CA ILE A 5 -7.68 4.58 6.86
C ILE A 5 -6.20 4.91 7.00
N LYS A 6 -5.41 3.92 7.41
CA LYS A 6 -3.97 4.06 7.58
C LYS A 6 -3.25 3.43 6.39
N ILE A 7 -2.37 4.18 5.77
CA ILE A 7 -1.70 3.79 4.52
C ILE A 7 -0.18 3.86 4.69
N LEU A 8 0.52 2.87 4.16
CA LEU A 8 1.97 2.91 4.01
C LEU A 8 2.28 3.00 2.52
N ILE A 9 2.97 4.07 2.14
CA ILE A 9 3.43 4.28 0.77
C ILE A 9 4.90 3.89 0.70
N VAL A 10 5.25 3.08 -0.30
CA VAL A 10 6.64 2.66 -0.52
C VAL A 10 7.04 3.03 -1.94
N ASP A 11 8.01 3.92 -2.07
CA ASP A 11 8.56 4.35 -3.35
C ASP A 11 10.02 4.75 -3.13
N ASP A 12 10.91 4.23 -3.95
CA ASP A 12 12.34 4.51 -3.82
C ASP A 12 12.71 5.96 -4.19
N ASN A 13 11.75 6.71 -4.75
CA ASN A 13 11.88 8.15 -4.93
C ASN A 13 11.18 8.85 -3.75
N PRO A 14 11.93 9.36 -2.75
CA PRO A 14 11.30 9.95 -1.57
C PRO A 14 10.45 11.19 -1.85
N ALA A 15 10.78 11.94 -2.91
CA ALA A 15 9.97 13.10 -3.28
C ALA A 15 8.57 12.69 -3.72
N ILE A 16 8.45 11.58 -4.46
CA ILE A 16 7.16 11.05 -4.88
C ILE A 16 6.38 10.53 -3.67
N ALA A 17 7.03 9.75 -2.82
CA ALA A 17 6.38 9.20 -1.62
C ALA A 17 5.87 10.32 -0.71
N ASP A 18 6.67 11.34 -0.46
CA ASP A 18 6.30 12.45 0.39
C ASP A 18 5.16 13.27 -0.21
N THR A 19 5.19 13.51 -1.51
CA THR A 19 4.11 14.24 -2.20
C THR A 19 2.78 13.49 -2.10
N LEU A 20 2.80 12.19 -2.35
CA LEU A 20 1.60 11.35 -2.22
C LEU A 20 1.08 11.37 -0.78
N ALA A 21 1.99 11.25 0.19
CA ALA A 21 1.62 11.27 1.60
C ALA A 21 0.93 12.57 1.97
N ASP A 22 1.50 13.71 1.55
CA ASP A 22 0.92 15.03 1.84
C ASP A 22 -0.48 15.18 1.26
N ILE A 23 -0.66 14.77 0.00
CA ILE A 23 -1.97 14.86 -0.66
C ILE A 23 -3.00 13.99 0.06
N LEU A 24 -2.64 12.77 0.39
CA LEU A 24 -3.57 11.84 1.04
C LEU A 24 -3.90 12.27 2.47
N GLU A 25 -2.95 12.86 3.19
CA GLU A 25 -3.22 13.40 4.52
C GLU A 25 -4.25 14.53 4.49
N VAL A 26 -4.16 15.41 3.48
CA VAL A 26 -5.15 16.46 3.26
C VAL A 26 -6.54 15.87 3.02
N LYS A 27 -6.60 14.70 2.40
CA LYS A 27 -7.86 14.01 2.11
C LYS A 27 -8.39 13.18 3.30
N GLY A 28 -7.70 13.18 4.43
CA GLY A 28 -8.18 12.54 5.64
C GLY A 28 -7.60 11.18 5.96
N PHE A 29 -6.59 10.73 5.24
CA PHE A 29 -5.89 9.48 5.53
C PHE A 29 -4.73 9.71 6.49
N THR A 30 -4.38 8.69 7.26
CA THR A 30 -3.12 8.68 8.02
C THR A 30 -2.09 7.95 7.17
N VAL A 31 -0.95 8.58 6.91
CA VAL A 31 0.02 8.06 5.93
C VAL A 31 1.41 8.00 6.52
N HIS A 32 2.08 6.86 6.26
CA HIS A 32 3.51 6.70 6.48
C HIS A 32 4.17 6.50 5.12
N ALA A 33 5.40 6.95 4.97
CA ALA A 33 6.15 6.80 3.73
C ALA A 33 7.48 6.09 4.01
N ALA A 34 7.84 5.16 3.13
CA ALA A 34 9.10 4.43 3.19
C ALA A 34 9.78 4.49 1.83
N ALA A 35 11.11 4.50 1.83
CA ALA A 35 11.91 4.57 0.60
C ALA A 35 12.42 3.19 0.15
N SER A 36 12.11 2.14 0.90
CA SER A 36 12.56 0.78 0.57
C SER A 36 11.64 -0.25 1.23
N GLY A 37 11.72 -1.49 0.76
CA GLY A 37 11.00 -2.60 1.38
C GLY A 37 11.45 -2.85 2.82
N ALA A 38 12.74 -2.74 3.08
CA ALA A 38 13.28 -2.93 4.45
C ALA A 38 12.73 -1.89 5.40
N GLU A 39 12.69 -0.63 4.99
CA GLU A 39 12.13 0.45 5.79
C GLU A 39 10.62 0.23 6.01
N ALA A 40 9.91 -0.21 4.96
CA ALA A 40 8.49 -0.51 5.07
C ALA A 40 8.21 -1.59 6.12
N LEU A 41 9.00 -2.66 6.12
CA LEU A 41 8.83 -3.72 7.11
C LEU A 41 9.09 -3.22 8.53
N GLN A 42 10.04 -2.32 8.70
CA GLN A 42 10.33 -1.72 10.01
C GLN A 42 9.16 -0.86 10.49
N ILE A 43 8.59 -0.06 9.60
CA ILE A 43 7.41 0.77 9.93
C ILE A 43 6.22 -0.11 10.32
N LEU A 44 6.00 -1.20 9.61
CA LEU A 44 4.88 -2.11 9.90
C LEU A 44 5.00 -2.76 11.28
N LYS A 45 6.20 -2.96 11.77
CA LYS A 45 6.40 -3.47 13.14
C LYS A 45 5.98 -2.46 14.21
N GLU A 46 6.10 -1.17 13.91
CA GLU A 46 5.87 -0.10 14.87
C GLU A 46 4.48 0.49 14.79
N ALA A 47 3.87 0.47 13.59
CA ALA A 47 2.58 1.10 13.35
C ALA A 47 1.71 0.22 12.44
N PRO A 48 0.53 -0.20 12.89
CA PRO A 48 -0.37 -0.95 12.03
C PRO A 48 -0.89 -0.08 10.90
N VAL A 49 -0.98 -0.65 9.70
CA VAL A 49 -1.60 0.02 8.56
C VAL A 49 -2.64 -0.89 7.93
N ASP A 50 -3.54 -0.30 7.17
CA ASP A 50 -4.63 -1.01 6.51
C ASP A 50 -4.32 -1.33 5.06
N ILE A 51 -3.60 -0.43 4.40
CA ILE A 51 -3.28 -0.53 2.98
C ILE A 51 -1.80 -0.26 2.75
N LEU A 52 -1.17 -1.16 1.99
CA LEU A 52 0.19 -0.99 1.49
C LEU A 52 0.10 -0.57 0.01
N LEU A 53 0.60 0.62 -0.29
CA LEU A 53 0.67 1.13 -1.65
C LEU A 53 2.14 1.20 -2.03
N THR A 54 2.60 0.25 -2.84
CA THR A 54 4.03 0.10 -3.13
C THR A 54 4.36 0.14 -4.60
N ASP A 55 5.47 0.80 -4.91
CA ASP A 55 6.12 0.67 -6.21
C ASP A 55 6.59 -0.78 -6.37
N VAL A 56 6.68 -1.26 -7.59
CA VAL A 56 7.09 -2.64 -7.87
C VAL A 56 8.59 -2.72 -8.08
N LYS A 57 9.14 -1.87 -8.93
CA LYS A 57 10.57 -1.90 -9.24
C LYS A 57 11.33 -0.94 -8.35
N MET A 58 12.06 -1.51 -7.39
CA MET A 58 12.89 -0.77 -6.44
C MET A 58 14.21 -1.48 -6.28
N PRO A 59 15.31 -0.75 -5.99
CA PRO A 59 16.58 -1.39 -5.64
C PRO A 59 16.44 -2.27 -4.40
N GLY A 60 17.15 -3.37 -4.37
CA GLY A 60 17.05 -4.32 -3.26
C GLY A 60 15.73 -5.10 -3.35
N MET A 61 14.94 -5.04 -2.29
CA MET A 61 13.64 -5.72 -2.25
C MET A 61 12.64 -5.02 -3.17
N ASN A 62 12.09 -5.75 -4.15
CA ASN A 62 11.05 -5.21 -5.02
C ASN A 62 9.66 -5.33 -4.37
N GLY A 63 8.64 -4.76 -5.03
CA GLY A 63 7.29 -4.74 -4.49
C GLY A 63 6.68 -6.13 -4.31
N LEU A 64 6.98 -7.07 -5.20
CA LEU A 64 6.48 -8.44 -5.06
C LEU A 64 7.11 -9.15 -3.86
N GLU A 65 8.41 -8.98 -3.67
CA GLU A 65 9.09 -9.54 -2.51
C GLU A 65 8.55 -8.95 -1.21
N LEU A 66 8.33 -7.63 -1.20
CA LEU A 66 7.74 -6.96 -0.05
C LEU A 66 6.33 -7.51 0.23
N TYR A 67 5.51 -7.66 -0.80
CA TYR A 67 4.17 -8.23 -0.65
C TYR A 67 4.23 -9.63 -0.04
N ARG A 68 5.14 -10.47 -0.52
CA ARG A 68 5.27 -11.84 0.00
C ARG A 68 5.65 -11.88 1.47
N GLU A 69 6.51 -10.96 1.90
CA GLU A 69 6.86 -10.85 3.32
C GLU A 69 5.69 -10.33 4.15
N THR A 70 5.00 -9.30 3.67
CA THR A 70 3.89 -8.70 4.43
C THR A 70 2.70 -9.64 4.55
N ARG A 71 2.38 -10.43 3.53
CA ARG A 71 1.24 -11.34 3.61
C ARG A 71 1.43 -12.44 4.65
N LYS A 72 2.67 -12.83 4.93
CA LYS A 72 2.98 -13.82 5.97
C LYS A 72 2.73 -13.25 7.36
N LEU A 73 3.10 -11.98 7.56
CA LEU A 73 3.06 -11.33 8.87
C LEU A 73 1.74 -10.59 9.10
N TYR A 74 1.16 -10.04 8.04
CA TYR A 74 -0.02 -9.18 8.10
C TYR A 74 -1.04 -9.62 7.04
N PRO A 75 -1.70 -10.77 7.22
CA PRO A 75 -2.54 -11.36 6.17
C PRO A 75 -3.77 -10.52 5.79
N ARG A 76 -4.17 -9.55 6.61
CA ARG A 76 -5.30 -8.67 6.30
C ARG A 76 -4.89 -7.37 5.61
N LEU A 77 -3.59 -7.12 5.50
CA LEU A 77 -3.09 -5.94 4.83
C LEU A 77 -3.47 -5.97 3.36
N ILE A 78 -4.12 -4.93 2.89
CA ILE A 78 -4.52 -4.78 1.49
C ILE A 78 -3.33 -4.21 0.74
N THR A 79 -2.87 -4.90 -0.31
CA THR A 79 -1.73 -4.45 -1.09
C THR A 79 -2.16 -3.99 -2.48
N ILE A 80 -1.70 -2.81 -2.85
CA ILE A 80 -1.91 -2.18 -4.15
C ILE A 80 -0.54 -1.87 -4.73
N PHE A 81 -0.30 -2.31 -5.97
CA PHE A 81 0.91 -1.97 -6.71
C PHE A 81 0.71 -0.68 -7.50
N MET A 82 1.74 0.15 -7.54
CA MET A 82 1.81 1.28 -8.46
C MET A 82 3.06 1.11 -9.33
N THR A 83 2.92 1.33 -10.63
CA THR A 83 4.02 1.04 -11.55
C THR A 83 3.92 1.82 -12.84
N ALA A 84 5.09 2.13 -13.43
CA ALA A 84 5.17 2.64 -14.79
C ALA A 84 5.20 1.50 -15.83
N TYR A 85 5.23 0.24 -15.39
CA TYR A 85 5.45 -0.94 -16.24
C TYR A 85 4.41 -2.02 -15.97
N SER A 86 3.14 -1.71 -16.27
CA SER A 86 2.00 -2.58 -15.91
C SER A 86 2.02 -3.95 -16.59
N ALA A 87 2.79 -4.13 -17.66
CA ALA A 87 2.92 -5.41 -18.34
C ALA A 87 4.04 -6.30 -17.77
N ASP A 88 4.72 -5.84 -16.72
CA ASP A 88 5.82 -6.58 -16.11
C ASP A 88 5.35 -7.88 -15.48
N GLU A 89 6.18 -8.92 -15.59
CA GLU A 89 5.89 -10.24 -15.05
C GLU A 89 5.69 -10.23 -13.53
N LEU A 90 6.42 -9.39 -12.80
CA LEU A 90 6.26 -9.25 -11.35
C LEU A 90 4.84 -8.84 -10.99
N ILE A 91 4.21 -8.02 -11.81
CA ILE A 91 2.84 -7.54 -11.58
C ILE A 91 1.86 -8.69 -11.78
N GLN A 92 2.05 -9.50 -12.83
CA GLN A 92 1.20 -10.66 -13.08
C GLN A 92 1.30 -11.66 -11.94
N GLN A 93 2.49 -11.89 -11.43
CA GLN A 93 2.70 -12.77 -10.28
C GLN A 93 2.01 -12.23 -9.02
N GLY A 94 2.15 -10.94 -8.77
CA GLY A 94 1.51 -10.30 -7.62
C GLY A 94 -0.01 -10.42 -7.65
N MET A 95 -0.61 -10.18 -8.81
CA MET A 95 -2.06 -10.32 -8.97
C MET A 95 -2.51 -11.76 -8.74
N ALA A 96 -1.77 -12.73 -9.26
CA ALA A 96 -2.08 -14.14 -9.05
C ALA A 96 -1.97 -14.54 -7.57
N GLU A 97 -1.12 -13.87 -6.80
CA GLU A 97 -0.88 -14.18 -5.39
C GLU A 97 -1.77 -13.40 -4.42
N GLY A 98 -2.53 -12.41 -4.88
CA GLY A 98 -3.49 -11.72 -4.03
C GLY A 98 -3.35 -10.20 -3.92
N VAL A 99 -2.46 -9.57 -4.69
CA VAL A 99 -2.41 -8.11 -4.78
C VAL A 99 -3.75 -7.63 -5.35
N LYS A 100 -4.37 -6.65 -4.69
CA LYS A 100 -5.76 -6.28 -4.99
C LYS A 100 -5.91 -5.45 -6.25
N THR A 101 -4.99 -4.55 -6.52
CA THR A 101 -5.15 -3.61 -7.63
C THR A 101 -3.77 -3.17 -8.10
N ILE A 102 -3.68 -2.82 -9.38
CA ILE A 102 -2.48 -2.23 -9.97
C ILE A 102 -2.86 -0.86 -10.51
N LEU A 103 -2.08 0.14 -10.15
CA LEU A 103 -2.26 1.51 -10.62
C LEU A 103 -1.09 1.90 -11.50
N ASP A 104 -1.40 2.46 -12.66
CA ASP A 104 -0.38 2.96 -13.57
C ASP A 104 0.10 4.34 -13.11
N LYS A 105 1.39 4.57 -13.20
CA LYS A 105 1.97 5.90 -13.00
C LYS A 105 1.90 6.70 -14.30
N PRO A 106 1.62 8.01 -14.26
CA PRO A 106 1.36 8.82 -13.07
C PRO A 106 -0.03 8.54 -12.50
N LEU A 107 -0.15 8.59 -11.17
CA LEU A 107 -1.40 8.27 -10.48
C LEU A 107 -2.44 9.39 -10.68
N ASP A 108 -3.68 8.99 -10.96
CA ASP A 108 -4.83 9.89 -10.91
C ASP A 108 -5.27 10.00 -9.45
N MET A 109 -5.03 11.15 -8.83
CA MET A 109 -5.29 11.32 -7.40
C MET A 109 -6.77 11.21 -7.05
N ASN A 110 -7.66 11.68 -7.91
CA ASN A 110 -9.09 11.55 -7.67
C ASN A 110 -9.52 10.08 -7.67
N PHE A 111 -9.01 9.31 -8.63
CA PHE A 111 -9.28 7.88 -8.69
C PHE A 111 -8.69 7.16 -7.48
N LEU A 112 -7.46 7.50 -7.10
CA LEU A 112 -6.79 6.88 -5.96
C LEU A 112 -7.58 7.11 -4.67
N VAL A 113 -8.03 8.32 -4.41
CA VAL A 113 -8.81 8.63 -3.21
C VAL A 113 -10.11 7.82 -3.19
N ARG A 114 -10.79 7.71 -4.32
CA ARG A 114 -12.02 6.92 -4.41
C ARG A 114 -11.75 5.43 -4.18
N LEU A 115 -10.67 4.92 -4.77
CA LEU A 115 -10.27 3.52 -4.60
C LEU A 115 -9.97 3.20 -3.14
N LEU A 116 -9.13 4.01 -2.51
CA LEU A 116 -8.75 3.81 -1.11
C LEU A 116 -9.98 3.87 -0.21
N SER A 117 -10.86 4.84 -0.45
CA SER A 117 -12.09 5.00 0.33
C SER A 117 -13.03 3.81 0.16
N ALA A 118 -13.02 3.16 -1.01
CA ALA A 118 -13.85 1.98 -1.27
C ALA A 118 -13.47 0.79 -0.38
N TYR A 119 -12.24 0.74 0.13
CA TYR A 119 -11.81 -0.33 1.04
C TYR A 119 -12.23 -0.09 2.48
N ARG A 120 -12.81 1.04 2.81
CA ARG A 120 -13.18 1.40 4.19
C ARG A 120 -14.02 0.32 4.87
N ARG A 121 -15.01 -0.19 4.16
CA ARG A 121 -15.88 -1.25 4.70
C ARG A 121 -15.13 -2.55 4.93
N THR A 122 -14.30 -2.96 3.98
CA THR A 122 -13.47 -4.15 4.10
C THR A 122 -12.55 -4.07 5.31
N ILE A 123 -11.92 -2.92 5.52
CA ILE A 123 -11.04 -2.67 6.65
C ILE A 123 -11.82 -2.77 7.97
N ALA A 124 -12.99 -2.14 8.03
CA ALA A 124 -13.83 -2.19 9.23
C ALA A 124 -14.27 -3.61 9.57
N GLU A 125 -14.64 -4.40 8.58
CA GLU A 125 -15.03 -5.81 8.78
C GLU A 125 -13.85 -6.66 9.25
N ALA A 126 -12.65 -6.45 8.70
CA ALA A 126 -11.46 -7.16 9.14
C ALA A 126 -11.11 -6.81 10.60
N GLY A 127 -11.25 -5.55 10.98
CA GLY A 127 -11.04 -5.13 12.36
C GLY A 127 -12.03 -5.77 13.32
N LYS A 128 -13.28 -5.90 12.92
CA LYS A 128 -14.30 -6.61 13.69
C LYS A 128 -13.95 -8.07 13.90
N MET A 129 -13.55 -8.75 12.84
CA MET A 129 -13.17 -10.16 12.92
C MET A 129 -11.95 -10.36 13.82
N ALA A 130 -11.01 -9.44 13.78
CA ALA A 130 -9.82 -9.49 14.63
C ALA A 130 -10.16 -9.28 16.11
N ALA A 131 -11.21 -8.53 16.41
CA ALA A 131 -11.64 -8.26 17.78
C ALA A 131 -12.43 -9.42 18.40
N GLU A 132 -12.97 -10.27 17.58
CA GLU A 132 -13.70 -11.47 18.02
C GLU A 132 -12.75 -12.62 18.27
#